data_0e4d2ffc808c9fb937ae1e5a44e1da44
#
_entry.id   0e4d2ffc808c9fb937ae1e5a44e1da44
#
_cell.length_a   1.000
_cell.length_b   1.000
_cell.length_c   1.000
_cell.angle_alpha   90.00
_cell.angle_beta   90.00
_cell.angle_gamma   90.00
#
_symmetry.space_group_name_H-M   'P 1'
#
loop_
_entity.id
_entity.type
_entity.pdbx_description
1 polymer ?
#
loop_
_entity_poly.entity_id
_entity_poly.type
_entity_poly.pdbx_seq_one_letter_code
_entity_poly.pdbx_strand_id
1 'polypeptide(L)'
;MDASFIVFLGAGKCNVVVDLPMCLVPSSLSAASHPTGAAAQRAALRIRDTAVKECSECYRALEAYAGGRRVVPLPADLYAAIASVVPAKYHALMHNASEATLMPNFTSDPAQLLQMDMAASDAAGRVADYTVEVKPKSAWQPPQVVGIVADGVAHWIEEVKHRHCRYAQMLRYKEVRDVAEGAPESVASAAPHDSVRSAKMGSGPYCPNYLFRPALSSREGLQRLMHNPQNNLKVVSYHASRKGTHTGDPKTLTVEELNGIADAIDASRVLAPLAHLQLYGCAPASADASPEEAQSRSVPVLDAHLLYHWSVAQNKENVQWIVVDTDPETLCSCMSITDGDACKRPSRASPRYVAPTLDYAECLDRFYVSTTAKDVSLMIAVSCCKSQPVSPASECAVLTNILPEVGGGCFVRRGADVYRIGVVDLDSKTHKSLAHYYMHDKVIVNAFVARDSNMGN
;
A
#
# COMPACT_ATOMS: atom_id res chain seq x y z
N MET A 1 -21.50 -26.17 11.89
CA MET A 1 -21.03 -24.86 12.40
C MET A 1 -22.06 -23.80 12.01
N ASP A 2 -22.45 -22.90 12.92
CA ASP A 2 -23.40 -21.82 12.61
C ASP A 2 -22.70 -20.71 11.80
N ALA A 3 -23.12 -20.52 10.56
CA ALA A 3 -22.53 -19.54 9.63
C ALA A 3 -22.96 -18.09 9.94
N SER A 4 -23.95 -17.89 10.83
CA SER A 4 -24.48 -16.54 11.14
C SER A 4 -23.45 -15.63 11.80
N PHE A 5 -22.39 -16.18 12.37
CA PHE A 5 -21.29 -15.43 13.00
C PHE A 5 -20.13 -15.11 12.06
N ILE A 6 -20.14 -15.64 10.82
CA ILE A 6 -19.10 -15.41 9.83
C ILE A 6 -19.53 -14.23 8.95
N VAL A 7 -18.66 -13.26 8.76
CA VAL A 7 -18.91 -12.08 7.92
C VAL A 7 -17.93 -12.02 6.77
N PHE A 8 -18.42 -11.94 5.54
CA PHE A 8 -17.58 -11.71 4.38
C PHE A 8 -17.07 -10.25 4.40
N LEU A 9 -15.75 -10.07 4.46
CA LEU A 9 -15.10 -8.76 4.47
C LEU A 9 -14.74 -8.27 3.06
N GLY A 10 -14.36 -9.19 2.18
CA GLY A 10 -13.97 -8.83 0.82
C GLY A 10 -13.22 -9.92 0.10
N ALA A 11 -12.96 -9.67 -1.18
CA ALA A 11 -12.12 -10.53 -2.01
C ALA A 11 -11.25 -9.69 -2.95
N GLY A 12 -10.01 -10.15 -3.12
CA GLY A 12 -9.07 -9.65 -4.13
C GLY A 12 -9.00 -10.59 -5.33
N LYS A 13 -7.98 -10.41 -6.18
CA LYS A 13 -7.75 -11.30 -7.34
C LYS A 13 -7.40 -12.74 -6.96
N CYS A 14 -6.75 -12.94 -5.81
CA CYS A 14 -6.18 -14.22 -5.41
C CYS A 14 -6.58 -14.63 -3.99
N ASN A 15 -7.50 -13.93 -3.34
CA ASN A 15 -7.87 -14.24 -1.97
C ASN A 15 -9.30 -13.83 -1.62
N VAL A 16 -9.82 -14.48 -0.58
CA VAL A 16 -11.09 -14.18 0.09
C VAL A 16 -10.78 -13.92 1.56
N VAL A 17 -11.39 -12.91 2.15
CA VAL A 17 -11.22 -12.57 3.57
C VAL A 17 -12.57 -12.58 4.25
N VAL A 18 -12.66 -13.30 5.36
CA VAL A 18 -13.84 -13.36 6.23
C VAL A 18 -13.45 -12.99 7.66
N ASP A 19 -14.39 -12.40 8.37
CA ASP A 19 -14.30 -12.15 9.79
C ASP A 19 -15.05 -13.24 10.55
N LEU A 20 -14.44 -13.80 11.56
CA LEU A 20 -15.04 -14.84 12.41
C LEU A 20 -14.60 -14.72 13.87
N PRO A 21 -15.46 -15.17 14.82
CA PRO A 21 -15.07 -15.28 16.23
C PRO A 21 -13.95 -16.30 16.42
N MET A 22 -12.97 -15.97 17.27
CA MET A 22 -11.85 -16.87 17.58
C MET A 22 -12.27 -18.23 18.14
N CYS A 23 -13.44 -18.33 18.77
CA CYS A 23 -13.97 -19.60 19.26
C CYS A 23 -14.33 -20.59 18.14
N LEU A 24 -14.49 -20.13 16.90
CA LEU A 24 -14.72 -20.98 15.73
C LEU A 24 -13.41 -21.51 15.11
N VAL A 25 -12.26 -20.98 15.51
CA VAL A 25 -10.95 -21.50 15.12
C VAL A 25 -10.67 -22.77 15.95
N PRO A 26 -10.32 -23.92 15.32
CA PRO A 26 -10.08 -25.17 16.03
C PRO A 26 -9.11 -25.02 17.22
N SER A 27 -9.48 -25.50 18.38
CA SER A 27 -8.73 -25.32 19.63
C SER A 27 -7.35 -26.02 19.63
N SER A 28 -7.15 -27.03 18.77
CA SER A 28 -5.82 -27.61 18.52
C SER A 28 -4.78 -26.58 18.03
N LEU A 29 -5.22 -25.40 17.65
CA LEU A 29 -4.41 -24.29 17.14
C LEU A 29 -4.30 -23.14 18.14
N SER A 30 -5.02 -23.19 19.24
CA SER A 30 -4.99 -22.22 20.33
C SER A 30 -3.89 -22.60 21.34
N ALA A 31 -2.63 -22.34 20.99
CA ALA A 31 -1.48 -22.59 21.87
C ALA A 31 -1.33 -21.57 23.01
N ALA A 32 -2.24 -20.62 23.13
CA ALA A 32 -2.28 -19.67 24.24
C ALA A 32 -3.52 -19.92 25.09
N SER A 33 -3.34 -20.12 26.41
CA SER A 33 -4.39 -20.08 27.39
C SER A 33 -5.22 -18.80 27.19
N HIS A 34 -6.46 -18.96 26.70
CA HIS A 34 -7.36 -17.82 26.56
C HIS A 34 -7.60 -17.23 27.96
N PRO A 35 -7.39 -15.94 28.19
CA PRO A 35 -7.86 -15.30 29.39
C PRO A 35 -9.38 -15.49 29.46
N THR A 36 -9.85 -16.17 30.50
CA THR A 36 -11.25 -16.34 30.79
C THR A 36 -11.86 -14.98 31.05
N GLY A 37 -12.67 -14.47 30.09
CA GLY A 37 -13.40 -13.21 30.22
C GLY A 37 -13.28 -12.23 29.02
N ALA A 38 -12.47 -12.53 28.03
CA ALA A 38 -12.44 -11.68 26.83
C ALA A 38 -13.73 -11.89 26.02
N ALA A 39 -14.50 -10.82 25.85
CA ALA A 39 -15.53 -10.72 24.82
C ALA A 39 -14.97 -11.31 23.52
N ALA A 40 -15.73 -12.14 22.83
CA ALA A 40 -15.29 -12.98 21.73
C ALA A 40 -14.38 -12.21 20.76
N GLN A 41 -13.07 -12.39 20.89
CA GLN A 41 -12.12 -11.77 19.96
C GLN A 41 -12.44 -12.26 18.56
N ARG A 42 -12.49 -11.33 17.61
CA ARG A 42 -12.71 -11.63 16.20
C ARG A 42 -11.39 -11.58 15.46
N ALA A 43 -11.22 -12.49 14.51
CA ALA A 43 -10.04 -12.53 13.66
C ALA A 43 -10.46 -12.50 12.20
N ALA A 44 -9.60 -12.02 11.35
CA ALA A 44 -9.74 -12.16 9.91
C ALA A 44 -9.10 -13.48 9.47
N LEU A 45 -9.84 -14.27 8.72
CA LEU A 45 -9.34 -15.47 8.05
C LEU A 45 -9.21 -15.20 6.57
N ARG A 46 -7.99 -15.30 6.06
CA ARG A 46 -7.67 -15.11 4.68
C ARG A 46 -7.46 -16.45 3.99
N ILE A 47 -8.33 -16.78 3.05
CA ILE A 47 -8.20 -17.92 2.16
C ILE A 47 -7.60 -17.40 0.86
N ARG A 48 -6.51 -18.01 0.40
CA ARG A 48 -5.81 -17.58 -0.81
C ARG A 48 -5.48 -18.75 -1.72
N ASP A 49 -5.24 -18.44 -2.99
CA ASP A 49 -4.63 -19.36 -3.93
C ASP A 49 -3.26 -19.80 -3.40
N THR A 50 -3.04 -21.09 -3.29
CA THR A 50 -1.82 -21.71 -2.74
C THR A 50 -0.57 -21.36 -3.55
N ALA A 51 -0.72 -20.95 -4.81
CA ALA A 51 0.38 -20.50 -5.66
C ALA A 51 0.98 -19.16 -5.23
N VAL A 52 0.25 -18.35 -4.45
CA VAL A 52 0.69 -17.01 -4.05
C VAL A 52 1.30 -17.07 -2.65
N LYS A 53 2.60 -16.78 -2.56
CA LYS A 53 3.34 -16.71 -1.29
C LYS A 53 3.34 -15.29 -0.72
N GLU A 54 3.49 -15.17 0.58
CA GLU A 54 3.71 -13.91 1.27
C GLU A 54 5.17 -13.44 1.08
N CYS A 55 5.39 -12.14 0.97
CA CYS A 55 6.73 -11.57 0.92
C CYS A 55 7.28 -11.46 2.33
N SER A 56 8.19 -12.37 2.71
CA SER A 56 8.76 -12.44 4.07
C SER A 56 9.54 -11.19 4.45
N GLU A 57 10.24 -10.56 3.50
CA GLU A 57 10.99 -9.32 3.75
C GLU A 57 10.05 -8.14 4.05
N CYS A 58 8.98 -7.97 3.23
CA CYS A 58 7.96 -6.96 3.51
C CYS A 58 7.27 -7.23 4.86
N TYR A 59 6.96 -8.49 5.15
CA TYR A 59 6.34 -8.85 6.43
C TYR A 59 7.25 -8.49 7.60
N ARG A 60 8.52 -8.88 7.57
CA ARG A 60 9.50 -8.59 8.63
C ARG A 60 9.65 -7.08 8.88
N ALA A 61 9.77 -6.29 7.81
CA ALA A 61 9.91 -4.84 7.92
C ALA A 61 8.65 -4.12 8.41
N LEU A 62 7.48 -4.71 8.22
CA LEU A 62 6.17 -4.13 8.54
C LEU A 62 5.44 -4.93 9.64
N GLU A 63 6.13 -5.83 10.36
CA GLU A 63 5.54 -6.75 11.34
C GLU A 63 4.72 -6.01 12.41
N ALA A 64 5.24 -4.90 12.92
CA ALA A 64 4.55 -4.08 13.91
C ALA A 64 3.16 -3.61 13.45
N TYR A 65 2.99 -3.43 12.12
CA TYR A 65 1.73 -3.00 11.50
C TYR A 65 0.92 -4.16 10.95
N ALA A 66 1.58 -5.20 10.43
CA ALA A 66 0.90 -6.38 9.87
C ALA A 66 0.34 -7.32 10.95
N GLY A 67 0.94 -7.30 12.13
CA GLY A 67 0.58 -8.15 13.26
C GLY A 67 0.90 -9.63 13.07
N GLY A 68 0.70 -10.41 14.11
CA GLY A 68 0.91 -11.85 14.08
C GLY A 68 0.01 -12.55 13.07
N ARG A 69 0.59 -13.45 12.29
CA ARG A 69 -0.11 -14.26 11.29
C ARG A 69 0.19 -15.73 11.52
N ARG A 70 -0.80 -16.57 11.31
CA ARG A 70 -0.66 -18.00 11.49
C ARG A 70 -1.42 -18.74 10.40
N VAL A 71 -0.75 -19.68 9.74
CA VAL A 71 -1.42 -20.63 8.85
C VAL A 71 -2.20 -21.61 9.72
N VAL A 72 -3.45 -21.81 9.37
CA VAL A 72 -4.37 -22.72 10.06
C VAL A 72 -5.01 -23.65 9.04
N PRO A 73 -5.22 -24.94 9.39
CA PRO A 73 -5.99 -25.84 8.55
C PRO A 73 -7.43 -25.34 8.42
N LEU A 74 -8.02 -25.60 7.28
CA LEU A 74 -9.39 -25.23 6.95
C LEU A 74 -10.27 -26.51 6.92
N PRO A 75 -10.87 -26.92 8.06
CA PRO A 75 -11.74 -28.08 8.12
C PRO A 75 -12.93 -27.95 7.17
N ALA A 76 -13.43 -29.06 6.66
CA ALA A 76 -14.50 -29.09 5.67
C ALA A 76 -15.79 -28.39 6.12
N ASP A 77 -16.14 -28.51 7.41
CA ASP A 77 -17.31 -27.85 8.00
C ASP A 77 -17.14 -26.33 8.10
N LEU A 78 -15.94 -25.85 8.45
CA LEU A 78 -15.60 -24.42 8.44
C LEU A 78 -15.57 -23.89 7.01
N TYR A 79 -14.98 -24.64 6.08
CA TYR A 79 -14.98 -24.28 4.65
C TYR A 79 -16.42 -24.14 4.12
N ALA A 80 -17.30 -25.11 4.40
CA ALA A 80 -18.70 -25.07 3.96
C ALA A 80 -19.45 -23.86 4.56
N ALA A 81 -19.23 -23.56 5.85
CA ALA A 81 -19.82 -22.40 6.50
C ALA A 81 -19.34 -21.07 5.86
N ILE A 82 -18.04 -20.97 5.55
CA ILE A 82 -17.49 -19.80 4.86
C ILE A 82 -18.07 -19.67 3.44
N ALA A 83 -18.13 -20.78 2.70
CA ALA A 83 -18.68 -20.79 1.34
C ALA A 83 -20.14 -20.34 1.30
N SER A 84 -20.92 -20.56 2.36
CA SER A 84 -22.32 -20.14 2.43
C SER A 84 -22.49 -18.63 2.56
N VAL A 85 -21.49 -17.89 3.05
CA VAL A 85 -21.52 -16.43 3.23
C VAL A 85 -20.74 -15.66 2.16
N VAL A 86 -19.81 -16.32 1.47
CA VAL A 86 -19.01 -15.73 0.40
C VAL A 86 -19.85 -15.71 -0.89
N PRO A 87 -19.92 -14.57 -1.61
CA PRO A 87 -20.61 -14.51 -2.89
C PRO A 87 -20.08 -15.52 -3.91
N ALA A 88 -20.97 -16.21 -4.63
CA ALA A 88 -20.64 -17.33 -5.54
C ALA A 88 -19.55 -17.00 -6.58
N LYS A 89 -19.49 -15.75 -7.05
CA LYS A 89 -18.44 -15.30 -7.99
C LYS A 89 -17.00 -15.43 -7.47
N TYR A 90 -16.82 -15.59 -6.15
CA TYR A 90 -15.50 -15.73 -5.53
C TYR A 90 -15.20 -17.18 -5.10
N HIS A 91 -16.12 -18.13 -5.27
CA HIS A 91 -15.89 -19.51 -4.84
C HIS A 91 -14.70 -20.17 -5.55
N ALA A 92 -14.41 -19.77 -6.80
CA ALA A 92 -13.25 -20.25 -7.53
C ALA A 92 -11.91 -19.92 -6.83
N LEU A 93 -11.84 -18.80 -6.08
CA LEU A 93 -10.65 -18.41 -5.32
C LEU A 93 -10.41 -19.29 -4.07
N MET A 94 -11.44 -19.98 -3.63
CA MET A 94 -11.39 -20.86 -2.46
C MET A 94 -11.21 -22.33 -2.85
N HIS A 95 -11.32 -22.67 -4.15
CA HIS A 95 -11.32 -24.03 -4.61
C HIS A 95 -10.04 -24.75 -4.18
N ASN A 96 -10.21 -25.93 -3.57
CA ASN A 96 -9.12 -26.77 -3.02
C ASN A 96 -8.30 -26.13 -1.87
N ALA A 97 -8.76 -25.04 -1.26
CA ALA A 97 -8.09 -24.51 -0.09
C ALA A 97 -8.21 -25.46 1.10
N SER A 98 -7.09 -26.01 1.52
CA SER A 98 -6.97 -26.83 2.76
C SER A 98 -6.46 -26.04 3.96
N GLU A 99 -5.97 -24.84 3.70
CA GLU A 99 -5.37 -23.97 4.71
C GLU A 99 -5.83 -22.52 4.50
N ALA A 100 -5.79 -21.74 5.57
CA ALA A 100 -6.04 -20.31 5.55
C ALA A 100 -5.04 -19.58 6.45
N THR A 101 -4.87 -18.29 6.25
CA THR A 101 -4.07 -17.45 7.14
C THR A 101 -4.97 -16.72 8.12
N LEU A 102 -4.80 -17.03 9.39
CA LEU A 102 -5.39 -16.26 10.48
C LEU A 102 -4.56 -15.00 10.69
N MET A 103 -5.21 -13.85 10.72
CA MET A 103 -4.56 -12.55 10.84
C MET A 103 -5.40 -11.58 11.67
N PRO A 104 -4.83 -10.47 12.17
CA PRO A 104 -5.60 -9.45 12.87
C PRO A 104 -6.77 -8.95 12.01
N ASN A 105 -7.94 -8.79 12.64
CA ASN A 105 -9.04 -8.09 12.00
C ASN A 105 -8.86 -6.58 12.16
N PHE A 106 -8.44 -5.89 11.12
CA PHE A 106 -8.25 -4.45 11.13
C PHE A 106 -9.55 -3.65 11.01
N THR A 107 -10.72 -4.29 10.98
CA THR A 107 -12.02 -3.62 11.07
C THR A 107 -12.59 -3.61 12.48
N SER A 108 -11.92 -4.23 13.45
CA SER A 108 -12.32 -4.23 14.87
C SER A 108 -12.16 -2.85 15.50
N ASP A 109 -13.03 -2.54 16.46
CA ASP A 109 -13.01 -1.29 17.20
C ASP A 109 -11.68 -1.09 17.96
N PRO A 110 -10.86 -0.09 17.64
CA PRO A 110 -9.59 0.14 18.29
C PRO A 110 -9.74 0.54 19.78
N ALA A 111 -10.78 1.25 20.15
CA ALA A 111 -11.00 1.64 21.55
C ALA A 111 -11.37 0.41 22.42
N GLN A 112 -12.14 -0.52 21.89
CA GLN A 112 -12.45 -1.78 22.57
C GLN A 112 -11.21 -2.66 22.75
N LEU A 113 -10.37 -2.75 21.71
CA LEU A 113 -9.12 -3.50 21.78
C LEU A 113 -8.16 -2.96 22.85
N LEU A 114 -8.21 -1.66 23.13
CA LEU A 114 -7.41 -1.02 24.17
C LEU A 114 -8.05 -1.07 25.56
N GLN A 115 -9.21 -1.70 25.72
CA GLN A 115 -9.97 -1.72 26.97
C GLN A 115 -10.19 -0.30 27.56
N MET A 116 -10.27 0.71 26.70
CA MET A 116 -10.58 2.06 27.13
C MET A 116 -12.02 2.08 27.63
N ASP A 117 -12.24 2.64 28.83
CA ASP A 117 -13.54 2.78 29.47
C ASP A 117 -14.53 3.56 28.56
N MET A 118 -15.23 2.82 27.75
CA MET A 118 -16.41 3.28 27.03
C MET A 118 -17.61 2.82 27.86
N ALA A 119 -18.56 3.71 28.11
CA ALA A 119 -19.75 3.42 28.90
C ALA A 119 -20.32 2.03 28.57
N ALA A 120 -20.45 1.19 29.58
CA ALA A 120 -20.59 -0.28 29.57
C ALA A 120 -21.81 -0.87 28.85
N SER A 121 -22.44 -0.21 27.89
CA SER A 121 -23.75 -0.65 27.41
C SER A 121 -23.74 -1.70 26.30
N ASP A 122 -22.65 -1.92 25.55
CA ASP A 122 -22.70 -2.90 24.44
C ASP A 122 -21.34 -3.61 24.18
N ALA A 123 -20.88 -4.38 25.14
CA ALA A 123 -19.52 -4.95 25.15
C ALA A 123 -19.29 -6.17 24.22
N ALA A 124 -20.23 -6.58 23.40
CA ALA A 124 -20.07 -7.79 22.58
C ALA A 124 -19.65 -7.43 21.13
N GLY A 125 -18.35 -7.47 20.85
CA GLY A 125 -17.83 -7.52 19.48
C GLY A 125 -18.03 -6.26 18.65
N ARG A 126 -17.79 -5.07 19.22
CA ARG A 126 -17.98 -3.80 18.55
C ARG A 126 -17.05 -3.64 17.34
N VAL A 127 -17.61 -3.27 16.23
CA VAL A 127 -16.88 -2.90 15.01
C VAL A 127 -16.48 -1.42 15.12
N ALA A 128 -15.35 -1.04 14.56
CA ALA A 128 -14.94 0.37 14.44
C ALA A 128 -16.07 1.24 13.87
N ASP A 129 -16.13 2.50 14.26
CA ASP A 129 -17.12 3.44 13.72
C ASP A 129 -17.03 3.51 12.20
N TYR A 130 -15.82 3.48 11.67
CA TYR A 130 -15.54 3.23 10.25
C TYR A 130 -14.12 2.70 10.04
N THR A 131 -13.92 2.06 8.89
CA THR A 131 -12.60 1.56 8.47
C THR A 131 -12.33 2.04 7.05
N VAL A 132 -11.13 2.56 6.84
CA VAL A 132 -10.68 3.07 5.54
C VAL A 132 -9.50 2.25 5.03
N GLU A 133 -9.53 1.87 3.77
CA GLU A 133 -8.40 1.32 3.04
C GLU A 133 -7.74 2.43 2.24
N VAL A 134 -6.45 2.66 2.46
CA VAL A 134 -5.61 3.58 1.69
C VAL A 134 -4.51 2.80 1.00
N LYS A 135 -4.40 2.93 -0.33
CA LYS A 135 -3.24 2.44 -1.09
C LYS A 135 -2.30 3.61 -1.38
N PRO A 136 -1.20 3.76 -0.64
CA PRO A 136 -0.30 4.91 -0.79
C PRO A 136 0.34 4.99 -2.16
N LYS A 137 0.45 3.84 -2.85
CA LYS A 137 1.16 3.66 -4.10
C LYS A 137 2.68 3.85 -3.94
N SER A 138 3.38 4.15 -5.02
CA SER A 138 4.84 4.15 -5.03
C SER A 138 5.39 5.51 -4.65
N ALA A 139 6.16 5.60 -3.57
CA ALA A 139 7.08 6.71 -3.35
C ALA A 139 7.96 6.90 -4.59
N TRP A 140 8.26 8.15 -4.92
CA TRP A 140 9.08 8.44 -6.07
C TRP A 140 10.28 9.31 -5.69
N GLN A 141 11.43 8.92 -6.23
CA GLN A 141 12.66 9.70 -6.25
C GLN A 141 13.23 9.66 -7.66
N PRO A 142 13.94 10.70 -8.12
CA PRO A 142 14.68 10.63 -9.37
C PRO A 142 15.64 9.44 -9.32
N PRO A 143 15.65 8.57 -10.35
CA PRO A 143 16.53 7.40 -10.35
C PRO A 143 17.99 7.83 -10.42
N GLN A 144 18.83 7.27 -9.56
CA GLN A 144 20.28 7.47 -9.58
C GLN A 144 20.94 6.57 -10.63
N VAL A 145 20.49 5.31 -10.73
CA VAL A 145 20.92 4.39 -11.79
C VAL A 145 20.02 4.64 -13.00
N VAL A 146 20.58 5.25 -14.02
CA VAL A 146 19.86 5.70 -15.22
C VAL A 146 20.07 4.78 -16.41
N GLY A 147 20.98 3.80 -16.30
CA GLY A 147 21.25 2.83 -17.33
C GLY A 147 22.18 1.74 -16.85
N ILE A 148 22.37 0.75 -17.71
CA ILE A 148 23.40 -0.31 -17.55
C ILE A 148 24.15 -0.47 -18.86
N VAL A 149 25.39 -0.90 -18.78
CA VAL A 149 26.16 -1.45 -19.90
C VAL A 149 26.17 -2.96 -19.75
N ALA A 150 25.60 -3.67 -20.70
CA ALA A 150 25.57 -5.13 -20.75
C ALA A 150 26.05 -5.58 -22.13
N ASP A 151 26.97 -6.54 -22.18
CA ASP A 151 27.59 -7.03 -23.43
C ASP A 151 28.12 -5.89 -24.34
N GLY A 152 28.65 -4.81 -23.73
CA GLY A 152 29.16 -3.64 -24.45
C GLY A 152 28.08 -2.68 -24.95
N VAL A 153 26.80 -2.94 -24.73
CA VAL A 153 25.69 -2.11 -25.13
C VAL A 153 25.13 -1.32 -23.93
N ALA A 154 24.98 0.00 -24.09
CA ALA A 154 24.34 0.83 -23.07
C ALA A 154 22.82 0.84 -23.22
N HIS A 155 22.12 0.46 -22.15
CA HIS A 155 20.66 0.48 -22.05
C HIS A 155 20.26 1.55 -21.06
N TRP A 156 19.50 2.54 -21.50
CA TRP A 156 19.08 3.68 -20.69
C TRP A 156 17.59 3.57 -20.33
N ILE A 157 17.24 4.01 -19.14
CA ILE A 157 15.82 4.21 -18.81
C ILE A 157 15.27 5.42 -19.55
N GLU A 158 13.97 5.44 -19.76
CA GLU A 158 13.26 6.52 -20.46
C GLU A 158 13.26 7.81 -19.63
N GLU A 159 13.46 8.96 -20.29
CA GLU A 159 13.56 10.29 -19.67
C GLU A 159 12.33 10.62 -18.79
N VAL A 160 11.16 10.15 -19.18
CA VAL A 160 9.91 10.36 -18.42
C VAL A 160 10.02 9.88 -16.97
N LYS A 161 10.80 8.85 -16.69
CA LYS A 161 10.99 8.28 -15.34
C LYS A 161 11.83 9.19 -14.43
N HIS A 162 12.57 10.13 -15.01
CA HIS A 162 13.33 11.14 -14.26
C HIS A 162 12.48 12.33 -13.78
N ARG A 163 11.26 12.47 -14.32
CA ARG A 163 10.41 13.64 -14.06
C ARG A 163 9.06 13.28 -13.45
N HIS A 164 8.56 12.07 -13.75
CA HIS A 164 7.20 11.69 -13.41
C HIS A 164 7.17 10.42 -12.55
N CYS A 165 6.42 10.47 -11.46
CA CYS A 165 6.20 9.30 -10.64
C CYS A 165 5.41 8.22 -11.42
N ARG A 166 5.58 6.97 -11.03
CA ARG A 166 4.89 5.84 -11.67
C ARG A 166 3.37 5.97 -11.62
N TYR A 167 2.82 6.61 -10.60
CA TYR A 167 1.39 6.83 -10.48
C TYR A 167 0.85 7.72 -11.61
N ALA A 168 1.54 8.83 -11.91
CA ALA A 168 1.18 9.71 -13.02
C ALA A 168 1.27 8.99 -14.37
N GLN A 169 2.33 8.20 -14.59
CA GLN A 169 2.47 7.40 -15.81
C GLN A 169 1.33 6.39 -15.96
N MET A 170 0.93 5.71 -14.86
CA MET A 170 -0.19 4.76 -14.87
C MET A 170 -1.56 5.43 -15.12
N LEU A 171 -1.80 6.59 -14.54
CA LEU A 171 -3.04 7.34 -14.82
C LEU A 171 -3.14 7.62 -16.31
N ARG A 172 -2.05 8.10 -16.90
CA ARG A 172 -2.00 8.41 -18.31
C ARG A 172 -2.24 7.19 -19.21
N TYR A 173 -1.59 6.07 -18.89
CA TYR A 173 -1.82 4.81 -19.59
C TYR A 173 -3.30 4.39 -19.56
N LYS A 174 -3.96 4.50 -18.41
CA LYS A 174 -5.38 4.16 -18.28
C LYS A 174 -6.26 5.06 -19.17
N GLU A 175 -6.01 6.36 -19.20
CA GLU A 175 -6.74 7.30 -20.07
C GLU A 175 -6.64 6.89 -21.54
N VAL A 176 -5.42 6.59 -22.02
CA VAL A 176 -5.19 6.17 -23.41
C VAL A 176 -5.89 4.85 -23.72
N ARG A 177 -5.81 3.89 -22.81
CA ARG A 177 -6.46 2.58 -22.96
C ARG A 177 -7.98 2.72 -23.00
N ASP A 178 -8.56 3.47 -22.05
CA ASP A 178 -10.01 3.61 -21.92
C ASP A 178 -10.62 4.32 -23.14
N VAL A 179 -9.91 5.27 -23.73
CA VAL A 179 -10.28 5.88 -25.04
C VAL A 179 -10.22 4.83 -26.17
N ALA A 180 -9.16 4.01 -26.22
CA ALA A 180 -9.01 2.99 -27.26
C ALA A 180 -10.05 1.88 -27.16
N GLU A 181 -10.53 1.56 -25.95
CA GLU A 181 -11.58 0.57 -25.69
C GLU A 181 -13.02 1.15 -25.89
N GLY A 182 -13.13 2.41 -26.34
CA GLY A 182 -14.45 3.03 -26.62
C GLY A 182 -15.28 3.36 -25.37
N ALA A 183 -14.62 3.54 -24.22
CA ALA A 183 -15.30 4.00 -23.01
C ALA A 183 -15.95 5.36 -23.26
N PRO A 184 -17.21 5.57 -22.79
CA PRO A 184 -17.90 6.84 -23.00
C PRO A 184 -17.08 8.00 -22.42
N GLU A 185 -17.03 9.13 -23.14
CA GLU A 185 -16.26 10.33 -22.78
C GLU A 185 -16.51 10.83 -21.34
N SER A 186 -17.67 10.54 -20.77
CA SER A 186 -18.00 10.87 -19.38
C SER A 186 -17.11 10.15 -18.35
N VAL A 187 -16.50 9.01 -18.71
CA VAL A 187 -15.53 8.27 -17.87
C VAL A 187 -14.12 8.73 -18.19
N ALA A 188 -13.84 9.10 -19.46
CA ALA A 188 -12.56 9.60 -19.90
C ALA A 188 -12.32 11.08 -19.50
N SER A 189 -13.39 11.88 -19.40
CA SER A 189 -13.32 13.32 -19.08
C SER A 189 -13.14 13.65 -17.60
N ALA A 190 -13.09 12.64 -16.71
CA ALA A 190 -12.52 12.83 -15.37
C ALA A 190 -10.99 12.99 -15.40
N ALA A 191 -10.42 13.22 -16.59
CA ALA A 191 -9.00 13.46 -16.79
C ALA A 191 -8.57 14.82 -16.22
N PRO A 192 -7.51 14.88 -15.40
CA PRO A 192 -7.13 16.06 -14.63
C PRO A 192 -6.54 17.21 -15.45
N HIS A 193 -6.51 17.15 -16.78
CA HIS A 193 -5.74 18.11 -17.58
C HIS A 193 -6.38 19.48 -17.81
N ASP A 194 -7.72 19.58 -17.79
CA ASP A 194 -8.39 20.90 -17.95
C ASP A 194 -8.64 21.60 -16.60
N SER A 195 -8.47 20.90 -15.47
CA SER A 195 -8.64 21.46 -14.12
C SER A 195 -7.41 22.25 -13.64
N VAL A 196 -6.29 22.22 -14.34
CA VAL A 196 -5.06 22.97 -13.97
C VAL A 196 -5.29 24.49 -14.01
N ARG A 197 -6.27 24.97 -14.78
CA ARG A 197 -6.55 26.41 -14.90
C ARG A 197 -7.50 27.00 -13.86
N SER A 198 -8.12 26.16 -13.02
CA SER A 198 -9.04 26.63 -11.95
C SER A 198 -8.64 26.07 -10.59
N ALA A 199 -7.38 26.26 -10.20
CA ALA A 199 -6.86 25.75 -8.95
C ALA A 199 -7.38 26.55 -7.75
N LYS A 200 -8.55 26.18 -7.23
CA LYS A 200 -8.81 26.28 -5.80
C LYS A 200 -7.89 25.29 -5.08
N MET A 201 -7.25 25.72 -3.99
CA MET A 201 -6.37 24.92 -3.13
C MET A 201 -6.95 23.50 -2.95
N GLY A 202 -6.21 22.44 -3.35
CA GLY A 202 -6.62 21.04 -3.24
C GLY A 202 -7.12 20.35 -4.51
N SER A 203 -7.25 21.02 -5.67
CA SER A 203 -7.86 20.46 -6.89
C SER A 203 -6.90 19.76 -7.86
N GLY A 204 -5.60 19.70 -7.58
CA GLY A 204 -4.62 19.01 -8.43
C GLY A 204 -4.65 17.49 -8.32
N PRO A 205 -3.99 16.76 -9.24
CA PRO A 205 -3.92 15.31 -9.19
C PRO A 205 -3.20 14.81 -7.93
N TYR A 206 -3.61 13.64 -7.43
CA TYR A 206 -2.88 12.97 -6.36
C TYR A 206 -1.49 12.56 -6.83
N CYS A 207 -0.48 12.81 -5.99
CA CYS A 207 0.86 12.24 -6.13
C CYS A 207 1.23 11.50 -4.84
N PRO A 208 1.74 10.26 -4.89
CA PRO A 208 2.19 9.52 -3.70
C PRO A 208 3.18 10.29 -2.82
N ASN A 209 3.98 11.17 -3.40
CA ASN A 209 4.94 11.97 -2.64
C ASN A 209 4.32 12.87 -1.57
N TYR A 210 3.04 13.23 -1.68
CA TYR A 210 2.32 13.92 -0.59
C TYR A 210 2.28 13.12 0.70
N LEU A 211 2.29 11.78 0.60
CA LEU A 211 2.32 10.90 1.76
C LEU A 211 3.74 10.55 2.21
N PHE A 212 4.67 10.42 1.27
CA PHE A 212 6.01 9.90 1.57
C PHE A 212 7.07 10.94 1.89
N ARG A 213 6.80 12.22 1.67
CA ARG A 213 7.77 13.30 1.94
C ARG A 213 7.34 14.14 3.14
N PRO A 214 8.15 14.21 4.21
CA PRO A 214 7.81 14.97 5.43
C PRO A 214 7.58 16.48 5.18
N ALA A 215 8.21 17.05 4.13
CA ALA A 215 8.03 18.46 3.75
C ALA A 215 6.66 18.74 3.11
N LEU A 216 5.90 17.72 2.75
CA LEU A 216 4.60 17.82 2.11
C LEU A 216 3.48 17.43 3.09
N SER A 217 2.25 17.81 2.76
CA SER A 217 1.11 17.57 3.63
C SER A 217 0.37 16.28 3.27
N SER A 218 0.42 15.28 4.14
CA SER A 218 -0.39 14.05 4.01
C SER A 218 -1.89 14.36 3.97
N ARG A 219 -2.35 15.41 4.68
CA ARG A 219 -3.74 15.87 4.63
C ARG A 219 -4.12 16.29 3.21
N GLU A 220 -3.29 17.11 2.56
CA GLU A 220 -3.51 17.51 1.17
C GLU A 220 -3.47 16.30 0.23
N GLY A 221 -2.55 15.38 0.44
CA GLY A 221 -2.45 14.13 -0.31
C GLY A 221 -3.73 13.32 -0.27
N LEU A 222 -4.29 13.09 0.93
CA LEU A 222 -5.54 12.33 1.08
C LEU A 222 -6.75 13.09 0.53
N GLN A 223 -6.81 14.41 0.66
CA GLN A 223 -7.87 15.23 0.06
C GLN A 223 -7.86 15.13 -1.46
N ARG A 224 -6.68 15.20 -2.09
CA ARG A 224 -6.53 14.98 -3.54
C ARG A 224 -6.93 13.56 -3.95
N LEU A 225 -6.57 12.56 -3.14
CA LEU A 225 -6.96 11.17 -3.37
C LEU A 225 -8.47 10.97 -3.24
N MET A 226 -9.14 11.66 -2.32
CA MET A 226 -10.60 11.65 -2.16
C MET A 226 -11.33 12.20 -3.40
N HIS A 227 -10.77 13.22 -4.05
CA HIS A 227 -11.39 13.78 -5.27
C HIS A 227 -11.37 12.79 -6.43
N ASN A 228 -10.33 11.96 -6.54
CA ASN A 228 -10.23 10.92 -7.56
C ASN A 228 -9.68 9.60 -6.93
N PRO A 229 -10.48 8.93 -6.12
CA PRO A 229 -10.02 7.79 -5.32
C PRO A 229 -9.67 6.57 -6.15
N GLN A 230 -10.32 6.36 -7.28
CA GLN A 230 -10.22 5.13 -8.07
C GLN A 230 -10.37 3.90 -7.13
N ASN A 231 -9.33 3.06 -7.04
CA ASN A 231 -9.25 1.94 -6.10
C ASN A 231 -8.22 2.16 -4.98
N ASN A 232 -7.82 3.42 -4.71
CA ASN A 232 -6.71 3.71 -3.79
C ASN A 232 -7.18 4.32 -2.46
N LEU A 233 -8.44 4.71 -2.38
CA LEU A 233 -9.11 5.13 -1.15
C LEU A 233 -10.51 4.52 -1.16
N LYS A 234 -10.85 3.77 -0.11
CA LYS A 234 -12.17 3.13 0.04
C LYS A 234 -12.59 3.19 1.50
N VAL A 235 -13.88 3.37 1.72
CA VAL A 235 -14.48 3.09 3.02
C VAL A 235 -14.91 1.62 3.02
N VAL A 236 -14.31 0.81 3.91
CA VAL A 236 -14.51 -0.64 3.94
C VAL A 236 -15.70 -1.03 4.79
N SER A 237 -15.89 -0.34 5.92
CA SER A 237 -16.99 -0.60 6.84
C SER A 237 -17.42 0.66 7.57
N TYR A 238 -18.72 0.71 7.93
CA TYR A 238 -19.28 1.65 8.88
C TYR A 238 -19.98 0.88 10.00
N HIS A 239 -20.09 1.47 11.18
CA HIS A 239 -20.82 0.89 12.29
C HIS A 239 -22.27 0.55 11.90
N ALA A 240 -22.79 -0.56 12.43
CA ALA A 240 -24.11 -1.16 12.11
C ALA A 240 -25.33 -0.25 12.38
N SER A 241 -25.18 0.87 13.10
CA SER A 241 -26.24 1.88 13.22
C SER A 241 -26.56 2.57 11.89
N ARG A 242 -25.68 2.47 10.90
CA ARG A 242 -25.93 2.83 9.49
C ARG A 242 -26.08 1.51 8.72
N LYS A 243 -27.30 1.00 8.62
CA LYS A 243 -27.69 -0.27 8.00
C LYS A 243 -26.85 -0.59 6.76
N GLY A 244 -26.02 -1.62 6.84
CA GLY A 244 -25.37 -2.29 5.72
C GLY A 244 -23.83 -2.13 5.71
N THR A 245 -23.14 -3.25 5.54
CA THR A 245 -21.76 -3.30 5.07
C THR A 245 -21.71 -2.79 3.63
N HIS A 246 -21.77 -1.50 3.45
CA HIS A 246 -21.56 -0.90 2.14
C HIS A 246 -20.12 -0.44 2.06
N THR A 247 -19.40 -0.93 1.04
CA THR A 247 -18.23 -0.23 0.54
C THR A 247 -18.67 1.19 0.21
N GLY A 248 -18.49 2.12 1.16
CA GLY A 248 -18.96 3.49 1.02
C GLY A 248 -18.09 4.25 0.04
N ASP A 249 -18.72 5.16 -0.70
CA ASP A 249 -17.97 6.15 -1.47
C ASP A 249 -17.08 6.95 -0.49
N PRO A 250 -15.75 7.06 -0.72
CA PRO A 250 -14.86 7.88 0.10
C PRO A 250 -15.33 9.33 0.27
N LYS A 251 -16.12 9.85 -0.65
CA LYS A 251 -16.74 11.18 -0.58
C LYS A 251 -17.72 11.34 0.59
N THR A 252 -18.08 10.25 1.26
CA THR A 252 -18.89 10.29 2.49
C THR A 252 -18.09 10.70 3.72
N LEU A 253 -16.75 10.66 3.66
CA LEU A 253 -15.89 11.16 4.71
C LEU A 253 -15.89 12.69 4.72
N THR A 254 -15.96 13.26 5.90
CA THR A 254 -15.73 14.70 6.10
C THR A 254 -14.26 15.04 5.94
N VAL A 255 -13.96 16.32 5.67
CA VAL A 255 -12.57 16.80 5.61
C VAL A 255 -11.87 16.60 6.96
N GLU A 256 -12.58 16.73 8.07
CA GLU A 256 -12.01 16.54 9.42
C GLU A 256 -11.66 15.07 9.68
N GLU A 257 -12.53 14.13 9.32
CA GLU A 257 -12.23 12.68 9.38
C GLU A 257 -11.00 12.33 8.54
N LEU A 258 -10.93 12.89 7.33
CA LEU A 258 -9.78 12.66 6.44
C LEU A 258 -8.48 13.24 6.99
N ASN A 259 -8.54 14.43 7.60
CA ASN A 259 -7.40 15.05 8.29
C ASN A 259 -6.95 14.21 9.49
N GLY A 260 -7.91 13.68 10.27
CA GLY A 260 -7.60 12.76 11.37
C GLY A 260 -6.89 11.48 10.92
N ILE A 261 -7.33 10.89 9.80
CA ILE A 261 -6.67 9.74 9.18
C ILE A 261 -5.24 10.10 8.75
N ALA A 262 -5.04 11.26 8.10
CA ALA A 262 -3.73 11.72 7.68
C ALA A 262 -2.78 11.89 8.86
N ASP A 263 -3.22 12.57 9.91
CA ASP A 263 -2.46 12.80 11.14
C ASP A 263 -2.07 11.48 11.82
N ALA A 264 -2.99 10.50 11.83
CA ALA A 264 -2.73 9.19 12.39
C ALA A 264 -1.70 8.40 11.56
N ILE A 265 -1.76 8.46 10.23
CA ILE A 265 -0.76 7.84 9.34
C ILE A 265 0.62 8.44 9.62
N ASP A 266 0.73 9.77 9.68
CA ASP A 266 1.99 10.48 9.93
C ASP A 266 2.56 10.13 11.32
N ALA A 267 1.73 10.17 12.36
CA ALA A 267 2.13 9.83 13.72
C ALA A 267 2.59 8.37 13.85
N SER A 268 1.94 7.45 13.14
CA SER A 268 2.28 6.02 13.16
C SER A 268 3.66 5.71 12.56
N ARG A 269 4.19 6.59 11.72
CA ARG A 269 5.43 6.40 10.95
C ARG A 269 5.44 5.18 10.02
N VAL A 270 4.29 4.60 9.68
CA VAL A 270 4.18 3.40 8.83
C VAL A 270 4.75 3.62 7.43
N LEU A 271 4.72 4.86 6.94
CA LEU A 271 5.22 5.20 5.60
C LEU A 271 6.74 5.16 5.48
N ALA A 272 7.50 5.33 6.57
CA ALA A 272 8.96 5.32 6.54
C ALA A 272 9.54 3.93 6.17
N PRO A 273 9.23 2.82 6.88
CA PRO A 273 9.69 1.50 6.45
C PRO A 273 9.08 1.10 5.10
N LEU A 274 7.87 1.53 4.77
CA LEU A 274 7.26 1.26 3.49
C LEU A 274 8.02 1.96 2.34
N ALA A 275 8.38 3.23 2.49
CA ALA A 275 9.20 3.95 1.52
C ALA A 275 10.57 3.27 1.32
N HIS A 276 11.20 2.86 2.41
CA HIS A 276 12.48 2.16 2.34
C HIS A 276 12.37 0.86 1.51
N LEU A 277 11.37 0.01 1.78
CA LEU A 277 11.13 -1.20 0.99
C LEU A 277 10.87 -0.88 -0.49
N GLN A 278 10.13 0.18 -0.78
CA GLN A 278 9.79 0.57 -2.16
C GLN A 278 11.00 1.08 -2.94
N LEU A 279 11.92 1.79 -2.27
CA LEU A 279 13.05 2.45 -2.92
C LEU A 279 14.32 1.59 -2.93
N TYR A 280 14.51 0.78 -1.89
CA TYR A 280 15.74 -0.02 -1.71
C TYR A 280 15.47 -1.53 -1.69
N GLY A 281 14.21 -1.96 -1.61
CA GLY A 281 13.82 -3.38 -1.64
C GLY A 281 14.33 -4.22 -0.48
N CYS A 282 14.66 -3.60 0.67
CA CYS A 282 15.07 -4.32 1.87
C CYS A 282 14.59 -3.59 3.12
N ALA A 283 14.59 -4.30 4.27
CA ALA A 283 14.28 -3.66 5.55
C ALA A 283 15.29 -2.54 5.86
N PRO A 284 14.89 -1.46 6.56
CA PRO A 284 15.83 -0.47 7.05
C PRO A 284 16.88 -1.15 7.93
N ALA A 285 18.11 -0.63 7.90
CA ALA A 285 19.17 -1.10 8.79
C ALA A 285 18.71 -0.93 10.24
N SER A 286 19.02 -1.94 11.09
CA SER A 286 18.82 -1.79 12.53
C SER A 286 19.78 -0.70 13.08
N ALA A 287 19.46 -0.19 14.26
CA ALA A 287 20.35 0.76 14.94
C ALA A 287 21.77 0.19 15.19
N ASP A 288 21.86 -1.15 15.23
CA ASP A 288 23.10 -1.88 15.48
C ASP A 288 23.81 -2.34 14.19
N ALA A 289 23.27 -1.97 13.01
CA ALA A 289 23.87 -2.36 11.74
C ALA A 289 25.20 -1.66 11.52
N SER A 290 26.18 -2.39 10.97
CA SER A 290 27.46 -1.80 10.57
C SER A 290 27.25 -0.72 9.48
N PRO A 291 28.18 0.27 9.36
CA PRO A 291 28.10 1.26 8.27
C PRO A 291 28.05 0.63 6.88
N GLU A 292 28.78 -0.48 6.67
CA GLU A 292 28.78 -1.23 5.40
C GLU A 292 27.42 -1.89 5.13
N GLU A 293 26.80 -2.47 6.15
CA GLU A 293 25.46 -3.06 6.06
C GLU A 293 24.40 -2.01 5.74
N ALA A 294 24.46 -0.86 6.40
CA ALA A 294 23.59 0.26 6.13
C ALA A 294 23.76 0.78 4.69
N GLN A 295 25.00 0.90 4.21
CA GLN A 295 25.31 1.31 2.84
C GLN A 295 24.83 0.29 1.81
N SER A 296 25.06 -1.00 2.03
CA SER A 296 24.58 -2.08 1.15
C SER A 296 23.05 -2.10 1.06
N ARG A 297 22.36 -1.86 2.19
CA ARG A 297 20.88 -1.79 2.22
C ARG A 297 20.31 -0.54 1.56
N SER A 298 21.10 0.52 1.41
CA SER A 298 20.66 1.76 0.75
C SER A 298 20.80 1.75 -0.77
N VAL A 299 21.34 0.68 -1.36
CA VAL A 299 21.44 0.55 -2.83
C VAL A 299 20.05 0.55 -3.46
N PRO A 300 19.78 1.46 -4.41
CA PRO A 300 18.46 1.60 -5.01
C PRO A 300 18.04 0.36 -5.81
N VAL A 301 16.75 0.09 -5.83
CA VAL A 301 16.15 -0.95 -6.65
C VAL A 301 16.27 -0.56 -8.11
N LEU A 302 16.74 -1.50 -8.93
CA LEU A 302 16.83 -1.27 -10.37
C LEU A 302 15.43 -1.29 -11.02
N ASP A 303 15.31 -0.51 -12.08
CA ASP A 303 14.12 -0.48 -12.92
C ASP A 303 13.94 -1.81 -13.69
N ALA A 304 12.67 -2.18 -13.98
CA ALA A 304 12.36 -3.42 -14.71
C ALA A 304 13.02 -3.49 -16.10
N HIS A 305 13.17 -2.34 -16.78
CA HIS A 305 13.85 -2.25 -18.06
C HIS A 305 15.34 -2.63 -17.91
N LEU A 306 16.03 -2.05 -16.93
CA LEU A 306 17.45 -2.32 -16.70
C LEU A 306 17.69 -3.79 -16.29
N LEU A 307 16.88 -4.30 -15.35
CA LEU A 307 16.97 -5.69 -14.92
C LEU A 307 16.71 -6.68 -16.06
N TYR A 308 15.76 -6.36 -16.95
CA TYR A 308 15.48 -7.21 -18.10
C TYR A 308 16.70 -7.31 -19.02
N HIS A 309 17.33 -6.18 -19.36
CA HIS A 309 18.54 -6.19 -20.19
C HIS A 309 19.71 -6.88 -19.51
N TRP A 310 19.85 -6.75 -18.19
CA TRP A 310 20.81 -7.53 -17.42
C TRP A 310 20.49 -9.04 -17.49
N SER A 311 19.22 -9.42 -17.38
CA SER A 311 18.80 -10.83 -17.40
C SER A 311 19.16 -11.57 -18.68
N VAL A 312 19.15 -10.87 -19.80
CA VAL A 312 19.42 -11.44 -21.15
C VAL A 312 20.87 -11.28 -21.58
N ALA A 313 21.72 -10.58 -20.80
CA ALA A 313 23.14 -10.45 -21.07
C ALA A 313 23.86 -11.78 -21.07
N GLN A 314 24.78 -11.99 -22.02
CA GLN A 314 25.61 -13.20 -22.11
C GLN A 314 26.57 -13.28 -20.94
N ASN A 315 27.18 -12.14 -20.55
CA ASN A 315 28.09 -12.05 -19.42
C ASN A 315 27.52 -11.14 -18.33
N LYS A 316 26.80 -11.73 -17.38
CA LYS A 316 26.16 -11.00 -16.29
C LYS A 316 27.13 -10.41 -15.28
N GLU A 317 28.35 -10.92 -15.22
CA GLU A 317 29.37 -10.46 -14.28
C GLU A 317 30.06 -9.15 -14.74
N ASN A 318 30.03 -8.86 -16.04
CA ASN A 318 30.66 -7.69 -16.64
C ASN A 318 29.69 -6.51 -16.87
N VAL A 319 28.57 -6.50 -16.17
CA VAL A 319 27.63 -5.40 -16.24
C VAL A 319 28.14 -4.20 -15.44
N GLN A 320 27.93 -2.99 -15.97
CA GLN A 320 28.23 -1.75 -15.25
C GLN A 320 26.96 -0.91 -15.13
N TRP A 321 26.76 -0.27 -14.00
CA TRP A 321 25.71 0.72 -13.83
C TRP A 321 26.15 2.08 -14.40
N ILE A 322 25.22 2.76 -15.03
CA ILE A 322 25.37 4.15 -15.43
C ILE A 322 24.63 5.00 -14.39
N VAL A 323 25.40 5.76 -13.61
CA VAL A 323 24.91 6.51 -12.45
C VAL A 323 25.04 8.00 -12.70
N VAL A 324 24.01 8.75 -12.33
CA VAL A 324 24.03 10.22 -12.27
C VAL A 324 23.73 10.71 -10.87
N ASP A 325 24.31 11.82 -10.49
CA ASP A 325 23.96 12.47 -9.24
C ASP A 325 22.58 13.12 -9.40
N THR A 326 21.64 12.70 -8.56
CA THR A 326 20.26 13.23 -8.54
C THR A 326 20.00 13.90 -7.19
N ASP A 327 19.31 15.03 -7.24
CA ASP A 327 18.84 15.68 -6.04
C ASP A 327 17.60 14.91 -5.50
N PRO A 328 17.69 14.30 -4.31
CA PRO A 328 16.56 13.57 -3.71
C PRO A 328 15.38 14.47 -3.37
N GLU A 329 15.59 15.79 -3.24
CA GLU A 329 14.53 16.76 -2.98
C GLU A 329 13.76 17.17 -4.25
N THR A 330 14.19 16.72 -5.42
CA THR A 330 13.46 16.98 -6.69
C THR A 330 12.03 16.46 -6.59
N LEU A 331 11.08 17.35 -6.79
CA LEU A 331 9.66 17.01 -6.81
C LEU A 331 9.26 16.39 -8.15
N CYS A 332 8.27 15.49 -8.09
CA CYS A 332 7.62 14.98 -9.29
C CYS A 332 6.92 16.14 -10.02
N SER A 333 7.01 16.19 -11.34
CA SER A 333 6.36 17.24 -12.14
C SER A 333 4.83 17.30 -11.99
N CYS A 334 4.19 16.22 -11.55
CA CYS A 334 2.77 16.23 -11.19
C CYS A 334 2.44 17.08 -9.96
N MET A 335 3.45 17.55 -9.22
CA MET A 335 3.32 18.42 -8.05
C MET A 335 3.63 19.89 -8.36
N SER A 336 4.19 20.18 -9.52
CA SER A 336 4.51 21.55 -9.96
C SER A 336 3.21 22.28 -10.29
N ILE A 337 2.81 23.24 -9.44
CA ILE A 337 1.53 23.97 -9.55
C ILE A 337 1.69 25.25 -10.40
N THR A 338 2.91 25.69 -10.69
CA THR A 338 3.14 26.96 -11.38
C THR A 338 3.82 26.77 -12.72
N ASP A 339 3.18 27.29 -13.75
CA ASP A 339 3.70 27.32 -15.14
C ASP A 339 5.06 28.06 -15.31
N GLY A 340 5.63 28.61 -14.22
CA GLY A 340 6.88 29.36 -14.24
C GLY A 340 8.11 28.61 -13.73
N ASP A 341 7.93 27.61 -12.86
CA ASP A 341 8.99 26.71 -12.42
C ASP A 341 9.02 25.46 -13.30
N ALA A 342 9.40 25.64 -14.57
CA ALA A 342 9.84 24.53 -15.38
C ALA A 342 10.86 23.76 -14.54
N CYS A 343 10.50 22.55 -14.11
CA CYS A 343 11.31 21.63 -13.35
C CYS A 343 12.74 21.76 -13.87
N LYS A 344 13.61 22.43 -13.09
CA LYS A 344 15.00 22.67 -13.49
C LYS A 344 15.52 21.32 -13.91
N ARG A 345 15.91 21.17 -15.17
CA ARG A 345 16.53 19.93 -15.64
C ARG A 345 17.59 19.60 -14.61
N PRO A 346 17.57 18.40 -14.00
CA PRO A 346 18.66 18.02 -13.11
C PRO A 346 19.94 18.33 -13.89
N SER A 347 20.84 19.08 -13.25
CA SER A 347 22.14 19.38 -13.82
C SER A 347 22.65 18.08 -14.42
N ARG A 348 22.93 18.03 -15.73
CA ARG A 348 23.50 16.84 -16.36
C ARG A 348 24.90 16.67 -15.83
N ALA A 349 25.03 16.19 -14.59
CA ALA A 349 26.27 15.64 -14.11
C ALA A 349 26.69 14.55 -15.10
N SER A 350 27.96 14.55 -15.48
CA SER A 350 28.48 13.54 -16.41
C SER A 350 28.22 12.16 -15.82
N PRO A 351 27.62 11.22 -16.58
CA PRO A 351 27.33 9.89 -16.08
C PRO A 351 28.62 9.18 -15.67
N ARG A 352 28.57 8.47 -14.56
CA ARG A 352 29.66 7.61 -14.06
C ARG A 352 29.31 6.16 -14.33
N TYR A 353 30.32 5.36 -14.69
CA TYR A 353 30.19 3.92 -14.88
C TYR A 353 30.72 3.24 -13.62
N VAL A 354 29.89 2.45 -12.97
CA VAL A 354 30.16 1.87 -11.66
C VAL A 354 29.86 0.38 -11.72
N ALA A 355 30.79 -0.45 -11.20
CA ALA A 355 30.52 -1.87 -11.04
C ALA A 355 29.38 -2.08 -10.04
N PRO A 356 28.42 -3.00 -10.31
CA PRO A 356 27.40 -3.37 -9.36
C PRO A 356 28.01 -3.82 -8.03
N THR A 357 27.45 -3.35 -6.92
CA THR A 357 27.79 -3.85 -5.57
C THR A 357 26.98 -5.09 -5.20
N LEU A 358 25.92 -5.38 -5.95
CA LEU A 358 25.01 -6.50 -5.79
C LEU A 358 25.04 -7.34 -7.07
N ASP A 359 24.85 -8.64 -6.95
CA ASP A 359 24.66 -9.49 -8.09
C ASP A 359 23.24 -9.36 -8.69
N TYR A 360 23.04 -9.99 -9.87
CA TYR A 360 21.77 -9.95 -10.56
C TYR A 360 20.63 -10.55 -9.72
N ALA A 361 20.87 -11.67 -9.03
CA ALA A 361 19.83 -12.37 -8.26
C ALA A 361 19.36 -11.50 -7.09
N GLU A 362 20.29 -10.87 -6.38
CA GLU A 362 19.96 -9.96 -5.28
C GLU A 362 19.19 -8.71 -5.77
N CYS A 363 19.59 -8.13 -6.90
CA CYS A 363 18.85 -7.03 -7.51
C CYS A 363 17.43 -7.43 -7.93
N LEU A 364 17.25 -8.64 -8.45
CA LEU A 364 15.96 -9.17 -8.82
C LEU A 364 15.07 -9.41 -7.59
N ASP A 365 15.60 -9.97 -6.52
CA ASP A 365 14.87 -10.15 -5.27
C ASP A 365 14.42 -8.81 -4.68
N ARG A 366 15.29 -7.81 -4.63
CA ARG A 366 14.94 -6.44 -4.20
C ARG A 366 13.85 -5.82 -5.08
N PHE A 367 13.89 -6.05 -6.38
CA PHE A 367 12.85 -5.60 -7.30
C PHE A 367 11.48 -6.20 -6.93
N TYR A 368 11.41 -7.49 -6.64
CA TYR A 368 10.15 -8.14 -6.27
C TYR A 368 9.64 -7.66 -4.90
N VAL A 369 10.53 -7.49 -3.91
CA VAL A 369 10.18 -6.89 -2.61
C VAL A 369 9.62 -5.48 -2.79
N SER A 370 10.33 -4.63 -3.54
CA SER A 370 9.90 -3.28 -3.86
C SER A 370 8.54 -3.26 -4.57
N THR A 371 8.34 -4.15 -5.53
CA THR A 371 7.08 -4.26 -6.28
C THR A 371 5.92 -4.68 -5.37
N THR A 372 6.18 -5.58 -4.42
CA THR A 372 5.20 -5.95 -3.38
C THR A 372 4.85 -4.75 -2.51
N ALA A 373 5.86 -4.06 -1.99
CA ALA A 373 5.70 -2.90 -1.13
C ALA A 373 4.94 -1.72 -1.80
N LYS A 374 5.00 -1.62 -3.14
CA LYS A 374 4.26 -0.60 -3.92
C LYS A 374 2.76 -0.87 -4.04
N ASP A 375 2.30 -2.06 -3.66
CA ASP A 375 0.90 -2.46 -3.83
C ASP A 375 0.19 -2.77 -2.50
N VAL A 376 0.85 -2.54 -1.37
CA VAL A 376 0.26 -2.74 -0.04
C VAL A 376 -0.91 -1.78 0.21
N SER A 377 -1.80 -2.19 1.10
CA SER A 377 -2.91 -1.38 1.60
C SER A 377 -2.69 -1.07 3.09
N LEU A 378 -2.92 0.16 3.47
CA LEU A 378 -3.09 0.57 4.86
C LEU A 378 -4.56 0.43 5.22
N MET A 379 -4.85 -0.28 6.30
CA MET A 379 -6.17 -0.40 6.90
C MET A 379 -6.22 0.48 8.14
N ILE A 380 -7.09 1.47 8.15
CA ILE A 380 -7.25 2.42 9.25
C ILE A 380 -8.64 2.27 9.85
N ALA A 381 -8.72 1.63 11.01
CA ALA A 381 -9.96 1.55 11.79
C ALA A 381 -10.02 2.74 12.75
N VAL A 382 -11.19 3.34 12.89
CA VAL A 382 -11.40 4.55 13.67
C VAL A 382 -12.55 4.36 14.65
N SER A 383 -12.30 4.71 15.92
CA SER A 383 -13.31 4.85 16.95
C SER A 383 -13.43 6.32 17.32
N CYS A 384 -14.57 6.92 17.06
CA CYS A 384 -14.86 8.31 17.37
C CYS A 384 -15.52 8.42 18.75
N CYS A 385 -14.98 9.24 19.62
CA CYS A 385 -15.62 9.58 20.88
C CYS A 385 -16.50 10.82 20.69
N LYS A 386 -17.81 10.61 20.61
CA LYS A 386 -18.80 11.67 20.31
C LYS A 386 -18.96 12.72 21.43
N SER A 387 -18.27 12.56 22.57
CA SER A 387 -18.54 13.33 23.78
C SER A 387 -17.77 14.65 23.91
N GLN A 388 -16.77 14.92 23.06
CA GLN A 388 -16.04 16.20 23.11
C GLN A 388 -15.69 16.71 21.71
N PRO A 389 -15.89 18.01 21.43
CA PRO A 389 -15.39 18.59 20.19
C PRO A 389 -13.86 18.48 20.16
N VAL A 390 -13.32 17.89 19.10
CA VAL A 390 -11.88 17.78 18.89
C VAL A 390 -11.32 19.17 18.66
N SER A 391 -10.39 19.60 19.52
CA SER A 391 -9.62 20.83 19.24
C SER A 391 -8.80 20.61 17.96
N PRO A 392 -8.79 21.53 17.01
CA PRO A 392 -8.03 21.40 15.76
C PRO A 392 -6.51 21.27 15.98
N ALA A 393 -6.03 21.59 17.19
CA ALA A 393 -4.62 21.49 17.61
C ALA A 393 -4.32 20.22 18.43
N SER A 394 -5.23 19.22 18.46
CA SER A 394 -4.98 18.00 19.25
C SER A 394 -3.75 17.26 18.70
N GLU A 395 -2.71 17.16 19.51
CA GLU A 395 -1.53 16.37 19.19
C GLU A 395 -1.88 14.88 19.09
N CYS A 396 -1.28 14.21 18.09
CA CYS A 396 -1.36 12.78 17.97
C CYS A 396 -0.35 12.11 18.89
N ALA A 397 -0.80 11.17 19.70
CA ALA A 397 0.06 10.34 20.54
C ALA A 397 0.03 8.87 20.07
N VAL A 398 1.20 8.30 19.83
CA VAL A 398 1.32 6.86 19.61
C VAL A 398 1.19 6.15 20.95
N LEU A 399 0.27 5.21 21.04
CA LEU A 399 0.04 4.42 22.24
C LEU A 399 1.00 3.22 22.22
N THR A 400 2.17 3.36 22.85
CA THR A 400 3.29 2.40 22.76
C THR A 400 3.19 1.17 23.66
N ASN A 401 2.29 1.15 24.64
CA ASN A 401 2.19 0.08 25.64
C ASN A 401 1.07 -0.92 25.35
N ILE A 402 0.83 -1.23 24.09
CA ILE A 402 -0.25 -2.14 23.73
C ILE A 402 0.26 -3.57 23.77
N LEU A 403 -0.46 -4.39 24.51
CA LEU A 403 -0.17 -5.80 24.71
C LEU A 403 -0.03 -6.51 23.36
N PRO A 404 1.01 -7.36 23.17
CA PRO A 404 1.18 -8.19 21.98
C PRO A 404 -0.06 -9.06 21.66
N GLU A 405 -0.91 -9.28 22.64
CA GLU A 405 -2.15 -10.06 22.59
C GLU A 405 -3.23 -9.42 21.71
N VAL A 406 -3.13 -8.11 21.41
CA VAL A 406 -4.15 -7.37 20.65
C VAL A 406 -3.99 -7.54 19.12
N GLY A 407 -3.06 -8.36 18.67
CA GLY A 407 -3.02 -8.82 17.29
C GLY A 407 -2.43 -7.84 16.28
N GLY A 408 -1.55 -6.92 16.70
CA GLY A 408 -0.78 -6.04 15.78
C GLY A 408 -1.51 -4.80 15.30
N GLY A 409 -0.78 -3.97 14.57
CA GLY A 409 -1.19 -2.62 14.16
C GLY A 409 -0.65 -1.56 15.09
N CYS A 410 -0.48 -0.35 14.56
CA CYS A 410 -0.09 0.82 15.35
C CYS A 410 -1.33 1.57 15.81
N PHE A 411 -1.41 1.88 17.09
CA PHE A 411 -2.53 2.63 17.66
C PHE A 411 -2.11 4.07 17.91
N VAL A 412 -2.93 5.00 17.40
CA VAL A 412 -2.72 6.44 17.53
C VAL A 412 -3.96 7.05 18.16
N ARG A 413 -3.75 7.94 19.12
CA ARG A 413 -4.80 8.75 19.74
C ARG A 413 -4.69 10.20 19.26
N ARG A 414 -5.81 10.77 18.81
CA ARG A 414 -5.94 12.18 18.45
C ARG A 414 -7.14 12.77 19.18
N GLY A 415 -6.88 13.51 20.25
CA GLY A 415 -7.94 13.94 21.16
C GLY A 415 -8.68 12.75 21.77
N ALA A 416 -9.97 12.64 21.51
CA ALA A 416 -10.81 11.55 21.95
C ALA A 416 -10.84 10.36 20.96
N ASP A 417 -10.48 10.58 19.70
CA ASP A 417 -10.52 9.56 18.68
C ASP A 417 -9.32 8.62 18.77
N VAL A 418 -9.57 7.35 18.49
CA VAL A 418 -8.56 6.28 18.47
C VAL A 418 -8.50 5.67 17.08
N TYR A 419 -7.30 5.59 16.54
CA TYR A 419 -6.99 5.02 15.23
C TYR A 419 -6.14 3.77 15.40
N ARG A 420 -6.45 2.72 14.64
CA ARG A 420 -5.58 1.55 14.48
C ARG A 420 -5.14 1.45 13.04
N ILE A 421 -3.84 1.52 12.80
CA ILE A 421 -3.24 1.43 11.49
C ILE A 421 -2.65 0.04 11.31
N GLY A 422 -3.12 -0.69 10.31
CA GLY A 422 -2.60 -1.99 9.92
C GLY A 422 -2.12 -2.00 8.47
N VAL A 423 -1.27 -2.97 8.13
CA VAL A 423 -0.78 -3.19 6.77
C VAL A 423 -1.26 -4.55 6.27
N VAL A 424 -1.81 -4.58 5.07
CA VAL A 424 -2.29 -5.80 4.41
C VAL A 424 -1.77 -5.87 2.95
N ASP A 425 -2.08 -6.96 2.25
CA ASP A 425 -1.67 -7.20 0.85
C ASP A 425 -0.14 -7.36 0.66
N LEU A 426 0.49 -8.12 1.57
CA LEU A 426 1.93 -8.44 1.52
C LEU A 426 2.25 -9.67 0.62
N ASP A 427 1.40 -9.96 -0.36
CA ASP A 427 1.60 -11.07 -1.29
C ASP A 427 2.76 -10.79 -2.24
N SER A 428 3.69 -11.75 -2.30
CA SER A 428 4.85 -11.66 -3.19
C SER A 428 4.42 -11.53 -4.65
N LYS A 429 5.08 -10.65 -5.37
CA LYS A 429 4.86 -10.42 -6.80
C LYS A 429 5.70 -11.33 -7.70
N THR A 430 6.37 -12.35 -7.14
CA THR A 430 7.20 -13.30 -7.88
C THR A 430 6.41 -14.24 -8.81
N HIS A 431 5.07 -14.30 -8.69
CA HIS A 431 4.21 -15.04 -9.59
C HIS A 431 4.19 -14.50 -11.03
N LYS A 432 4.72 -13.30 -11.26
CA LYS A 432 4.90 -12.70 -12.58
C LYS A 432 6.36 -12.65 -12.94
N SER A 433 6.69 -13.02 -14.19
CA SER A 433 8.08 -12.95 -14.67
C SER A 433 8.58 -11.51 -14.82
N LEU A 434 9.90 -11.33 -14.76
CA LEU A 434 10.53 -10.04 -15.05
C LEU A 434 10.16 -9.52 -16.45
N ALA A 435 10.08 -10.41 -17.44
CA ALA A 435 9.65 -10.06 -18.81
C ALA A 435 8.23 -9.46 -18.83
N HIS A 436 7.30 -9.97 -17.99
CA HIS A 436 5.96 -9.39 -17.84
C HIS A 436 6.04 -7.96 -17.33
N TYR A 437 6.85 -7.69 -16.30
CA TYR A 437 7.02 -6.33 -15.75
C TYR A 437 7.66 -5.40 -16.77
N TYR A 438 8.68 -5.85 -17.48
CA TYR A 438 9.32 -5.09 -18.55
C TYR A 438 8.35 -4.69 -19.66
N MET A 439 7.58 -5.65 -20.19
CA MET A 439 6.62 -5.37 -21.24
C MET A 439 5.51 -4.42 -20.79
N HIS A 440 4.99 -4.63 -19.58
CA HIS A 440 3.99 -3.76 -19.01
C HIS A 440 4.53 -2.33 -18.75
N ASP A 441 5.79 -2.22 -18.33
CA ASP A 441 6.47 -0.96 -18.15
C ASP A 441 6.60 -0.19 -19.46
N LYS A 442 7.04 -0.86 -20.52
CA LYS A 442 7.14 -0.26 -21.87
C LYS A 442 5.80 0.29 -22.36
N VAL A 443 4.73 -0.46 -22.22
CA VAL A 443 3.39 -0.01 -22.65
C VAL A 443 2.99 1.26 -21.91
N ILE A 444 3.24 1.35 -20.61
CA ILE A 444 2.91 2.50 -19.79
C ILE A 444 3.73 3.73 -20.18
N VAL A 445 5.04 3.54 -20.34
CA VAL A 445 5.96 4.62 -20.74
C VAL A 445 5.60 5.15 -22.13
N ASN A 446 5.39 4.27 -23.10
CA ASN A 446 5.01 4.63 -24.46
C ASN A 446 3.70 5.43 -24.51
N ALA A 447 2.69 5.03 -23.74
CA ALA A 447 1.42 5.75 -23.65
C ALA A 447 1.59 7.17 -23.08
N PHE A 448 2.57 7.35 -22.17
CA PHE A 448 2.89 8.66 -21.62
C PHE A 448 3.60 9.56 -22.65
N VAL A 449 4.61 9.04 -23.34
CA VAL A 449 5.44 9.78 -24.29
C VAL A 449 4.67 10.16 -25.56
N ALA A 450 3.79 9.28 -26.07
CA ALA A 450 3.06 9.49 -27.32
C ALA A 450 2.21 10.79 -27.34
N ARG A 451 1.77 11.28 -26.19
CA ARG A 451 0.99 12.54 -26.12
C ARG A 451 1.86 13.78 -26.08
N ASP A 452 3.01 13.73 -25.42
CA ASP A 452 3.90 14.91 -25.38
C ASP A 452 4.31 15.31 -26.80
N SER A 453 4.44 14.32 -27.70
CA SER A 453 4.71 14.54 -29.12
C SER A 453 3.53 15.17 -29.87
N ASN A 454 2.29 14.93 -29.44
CA ASN A 454 1.09 15.49 -30.10
C ASN A 454 0.71 16.89 -29.59
N MET A 455 1.27 17.36 -28.46
CA MET A 455 1.01 18.70 -27.93
C MET A 455 2.05 19.72 -28.38
N GLY A 456 3.11 19.30 -29.10
CA GLY A 456 4.16 20.15 -29.66
C GLY A 456 3.94 20.54 -31.11
N ASN A 457 2.86 20.13 -31.75
CA ASN A 457 2.37 20.57 -33.06
C ASN A 457 1.04 21.32 -32.86
#